data_d96bc9074acdeb375330ee6ed2ff5d8a
#
_entry.id   d96bc9074acdeb375330ee6ed2ff5d8a
#
_cell.length_a   1.000
_cell.length_b   1.000
_cell.length_c   1.000
_cell.angle_alpha   90.00
_cell.angle_beta   90.00
_cell.angle_gamma   90.00
#
_symmetry.space_group_name_H-M   'P 1'
#
loop_
_entity.id
_entity.type
_entity.pdbx_description
1 polymer ?
#
loop_
_entity_poly.entity_id
_entity_poly.type
_entity_poly.pdbx_seq_one_letter_code
_entity_poly.pdbx_strand_id
1 'polypeptide(L)'
;MSTSDHSVAPASFAVSVPDVPDAELEADDLDPDQIVSGDPVVTGKVLWESPDGKQLRGIWQITPGVVTDVEANELFVVVSGRATIEVEGGATLEVGPGSACVLREGDKTTWTVHETLRKAYHISY
;
A
#
# COMPACT_ATOMS: atom_id res chain seq x y z
N MET A 1 32.07 7.41 -13.94
CA MET A 1 32.09 7.68 -13.49
C MET A 1 31.82 8.04 -12.92
N SER A 2 31.81 8.11 -12.77
CA SER A 2 31.67 8.37 -12.06
C SER A 2 31.38 8.73 -11.40
N THR A 3 31.34 8.88 -11.08
CA THR A 3 31.20 9.13 -10.36
C THR A 3 31.20 9.47 -9.63
N SER A 4 31.38 9.72 -9.40
CA SER A 4 31.57 10.00 -8.66
C SER A 4 31.41 10.35 -7.97
N ASP A 5 31.46 10.63 -7.84
CA ASP A 5 31.39 10.90 -7.17
C ASP A 5 31.13 10.92 -6.53
N HIS A 6 31.16 11.05 -6.37
CA HIS A 6 30.86 11.03 -5.89
C HIS A 6 30.51 11.21 -5.04
N SER A 7 31.29 11.03 -4.27
CA SER A 7 30.54 11.31 -3.39
C SER A 7 29.36 11.86 -3.51
N VAL A 8 29.18 12.21 -3.65
CA VAL A 8 28.06 12.65 -4.21
C VAL A 8 26.85 11.82 -3.98
N ALA A 9 25.76 12.33 -4.25
CA ALA A 9 24.54 11.54 -4.29
C ALA A 9 24.81 10.20 -4.92
N PRO A 10 24.27 9.16 -4.38
CA PRO A 10 24.47 7.84 -4.95
C PRO A 10 24.06 7.85 -6.41
N ALA A 11 24.85 7.21 -7.20
CA ALA A 11 24.56 7.05 -8.61
C ALA A 11 23.35 6.17 -8.85
N SER A 12 22.97 5.37 -7.86
CA SER A 12 21.83 4.45 -7.99
C SER A 12 20.93 4.56 -6.79
N PHE A 13 19.63 4.59 -7.06
CA PHE A 13 18.60 4.54 -6.04
C PHE A 13 17.87 3.20 -6.05
N ALA A 14 18.50 2.18 -6.62
CA ALA A 14 17.89 0.87 -6.69
C ALA A 14 17.71 0.30 -5.28
N VAL A 15 16.49 -0.16 -5.00
CA VAL A 15 16.11 -0.77 -3.73
C VAL A 15 15.51 -2.13 -4.04
N SER A 16 15.83 -3.10 -3.21
CA SER A 16 15.28 -4.45 -3.34
C SER A 16 14.84 -4.97 -1.99
N VAL A 17 13.66 -5.57 -1.96
CA VAL A 17 13.18 -6.33 -0.82
C VAL A 17 13.14 -7.79 -1.27
N PRO A 18 14.09 -8.63 -0.84
CA PRO A 18 14.19 -10.01 -1.34
C PRO A 18 12.97 -10.87 -0.99
N ASP A 19 12.29 -10.57 0.10
CA ASP A 19 11.19 -11.40 0.59
C ASP A 19 10.07 -10.51 1.12
N VAL A 20 9.22 -10.03 0.21
CA VAL A 20 8.12 -9.14 0.57
C VAL A 20 7.16 -9.77 1.58
N PRO A 21 6.79 -11.07 1.48
CA PRO A 21 5.88 -11.65 2.46
C PRO A 21 6.37 -11.59 3.90
N ASP A 22 7.67 -11.62 4.11
CA ASP A 22 8.28 -11.65 5.46
C ASP A 22 9.02 -10.36 5.81
N ALA A 23 8.90 -9.31 4.99
CA ALA A 23 9.57 -8.05 5.26
C ALA A 23 9.06 -7.44 6.56
N GLU A 24 9.98 -6.85 7.34
CA GLU A 24 9.61 -6.13 8.55
C GLU A 24 8.94 -4.81 8.20
N LEU A 25 7.83 -4.52 8.85
CA LEU A 25 7.07 -3.31 8.65
C LEU A 25 7.00 -2.52 9.95
N GLU A 26 6.76 -1.21 9.83
CA GLU A 26 6.64 -0.33 10.97
C GLU A 26 5.19 0.13 11.12
N ALA A 27 4.83 0.57 12.33
CA ALA A 27 3.49 1.07 12.58
C ALA A 27 3.17 2.23 11.62
N ASP A 28 1.96 2.19 11.07
CA ASP A 28 1.44 3.21 10.17
C ASP A 28 0.02 3.49 10.64
N ASP A 29 -0.13 4.45 11.55
CA ASP A 29 -1.36 4.65 12.29
C ASP A 29 -2.55 4.93 11.37
N LEU A 30 -3.57 4.09 11.53
CA LEU A 30 -4.84 4.26 10.84
C LEU A 30 -5.66 5.31 11.59
N ASP A 31 -6.29 6.23 10.85
CA ASP A 31 -7.20 7.20 11.44
C ASP A 31 -8.41 6.43 12.02
N PRO A 32 -8.69 6.59 13.33
CA PRO A 32 -9.82 5.89 13.95
C PRO A 32 -11.17 6.12 13.25
N ASP A 33 -11.35 7.26 12.59
CA ASP A 33 -12.59 7.56 11.88
C ASP A 33 -12.78 6.68 10.65
N GLN A 34 -11.73 6.04 10.18
CA GLN A 34 -11.82 5.10 9.06
C GLN A 34 -12.31 3.72 9.48
N ILE A 35 -12.30 3.40 10.77
CA ILE A 35 -12.65 2.07 11.25
C ILE A 35 -14.18 1.95 11.38
N VAL A 36 -14.74 1.01 10.62
CA VAL A 36 -16.17 0.69 10.69
C VAL A 36 -16.41 -0.40 11.72
N SER A 37 -15.60 -1.44 11.73
CA SER A 37 -15.70 -2.53 12.70
C SER A 37 -14.38 -3.26 12.86
N GLY A 38 -14.26 -3.95 14.00
CA GLY A 38 -13.04 -4.68 14.32
C GLY A 38 -11.98 -3.78 14.93
N ASP A 39 -10.77 -4.29 14.94
CA ASP A 39 -9.62 -3.57 15.51
C ASP A 39 -8.42 -3.74 14.57
N PRO A 40 -8.55 -3.30 13.31
CA PRO A 40 -7.48 -3.48 12.33
C PRO A 40 -6.25 -2.63 12.67
N VAL A 41 -5.10 -3.22 12.41
CA VAL A 41 -3.80 -2.57 12.61
C VAL A 41 -3.11 -2.45 11.27
N VAL A 42 -2.63 -1.26 10.95
CA VAL A 42 -1.90 -1.00 9.70
C VAL A 42 -0.41 -0.86 10.00
N THR A 43 0.39 -1.51 9.17
CA THR A 43 1.84 -1.39 9.18
C THR A 43 2.33 -1.20 7.75
N GLY A 44 3.49 -0.62 7.59
CA GLY A 44 4.01 -0.34 6.25
C GLY A 44 5.49 -0.06 6.21
N LYS A 45 5.99 0.08 4.99
CA LYS A 45 7.37 0.45 4.72
C LYS A 45 7.42 1.19 3.39
N VAL A 46 7.85 2.45 3.43
CA VAL A 46 8.06 3.22 2.21
C VAL A 46 9.42 2.83 1.64
N LEU A 47 9.43 2.35 0.40
CA LEU A 47 10.67 1.98 -0.29
C LEU A 47 11.24 3.15 -1.09
N TRP A 48 10.37 4.04 -1.55
CA TRP A 48 10.79 5.21 -2.31
C TRP A 48 9.69 6.26 -2.28
N GLU A 49 10.12 7.51 -2.19
CA GLU A 49 9.23 8.67 -2.29
C GLU A 49 9.86 9.65 -3.28
N SER A 50 9.04 10.23 -4.17
CA SER A 50 9.56 11.23 -5.10
C SER A 50 9.96 12.50 -4.36
N PRO A 51 10.91 13.29 -4.92
CA PRO A 51 11.35 14.53 -4.26
C PRO A 51 10.23 15.52 -3.99
N ASP A 52 9.19 15.54 -4.82
CA ASP A 52 8.05 16.44 -4.63
C ASP A 52 6.98 15.84 -3.72
N GLY A 53 7.19 14.63 -3.20
CA GLY A 53 6.26 13.95 -2.30
C GLY A 53 5.00 13.44 -2.96
N LYS A 54 4.91 13.51 -4.30
CA LYS A 54 3.67 13.15 -5.01
C LYS A 54 3.59 11.70 -5.42
N GLN A 55 4.66 10.95 -5.27
CA GLN A 55 4.66 9.52 -5.58
C GLN A 55 5.29 8.74 -4.44
N LEU A 56 4.67 7.62 -4.10
CA LEU A 56 5.15 6.70 -3.08
C LEU A 56 5.14 5.29 -3.62
N ARG A 57 6.15 4.52 -3.27
CA ARG A 57 6.21 3.08 -3.55
C ARG A 57 6.58 2.36 -2.27
N GLY A 58 5.87 1.29 -1.95
CA GLY A 58 6.13 0.63 -0.69
C GLY A 58 5.37 -0.65 -0.50
N ILE A 59 5.36 -1.09 0.76
CA ILE A 59 4.64 -2.27 1.23
C ILE A 59 3.69 -1.80 2.33
N TRP A 60 2.48 -2.34 2.33
CA TRP A 60 1.43 -1.99 3.27
C TRP A 60 0.72 -3.25 3.71
N GLN A 61 0.35 -3.29 4.98
CA GLN A 61 -0.35 -4.43 5.55
C GLN A 61 -1.47 -3.96 6.47
N ILE A 62 -2.57 -4.68 6.47
CA ILE A 62 -3.69 -4.46 7.39
C ILE A 62 -4.19 -5.78 7.94
N THR A 63 -4.45 -5.82 9.24
CA THR A 63 -5.06 -6.97 9.88
C THR A 63 -6.59 -6.94 9.72
N PRO A 64 -7.30 -8.03 10.01
CA PRO A 64 -8.74 -8.12 9.76
C PRO A 64 -9.57 -7.02 10.42
N GLY A 65 -10.59 -6.59 9.72
CA GLY A 65 -11.52 -5.55 10.13
C GLY A 65 -12.16 -4.90 8.93
N VAL A 66 -12.99 -3.88 9.16
CA VAL A 66 -13.64 -3.13 8.10
C VAL A 66 -13.24 -1.67 8.22
N VAL A 67 -12.70 -1.12 7.13
CA VAL A 67 -12.25 0.27 7.08
C VAL A 67 -12.77 0.95 5.83
N THR A 68 -12.89 2.29 5.88
CA THR A 68 -13.22 3.11 4.72
C THR A 68 -12.03 3.96 4.34
N ASP A 69 -11.99 4.37 3.08
CA ASP A 69 -10.95 5.28 2.60
C ASP A 69 -11.46 6.13 1.44
N VAL A 70 -10.81 7.25 1.20
CA VAL A 70 -10.91 8.02 -0.03
C VAL A 70 -9.56 7.87 -0.72
N GLU A 71 -9.56 7.20 -1.85
CA GLU A 71 -8.33 6.72 -2.47
C GLU A 71 -7.56 7.81 -3.22
N ALA A 72 -6.27 7.61 -3.33
CA ALA A 72 -5.43 8.27 -4.31
C ALA A 72 -5.36 7.39 -5.56
N ASN A 73 -4.63 7.85 -6.58
CA ASN A 73 -4.32 6.99 -7.72
C ASN A 73 -3.34 5.92 -7.25
N GLU A 74 -3.75 4.68 -7.32
CA GLU A 74 -2.94 3.58 -6.79
C GLU A 74 -2.98 2.36 -7.70
N LEU A 75 -1.81 1.76 -7.88
CA LEU A 75 -1.68 0.40 -8.39
C LEU A 75 -1.11 -0.45 -7.27
N PHE A 76 -1.71 -1.59 -6.97
CA PHE A 76 -1.12 -2.51 -6.00
C PHE A 76 -1.29 -3.97 -6.42
N VAL A 77 -0.40 -4.79 -5.89
CA VAL A 77 -0.45 -6.25 -6.05
C VAL A 77 -0.53 -6.85 -4.65
N VAL A 78 -1.52 -7.72 -4.44
CA VAL A 78 -1.66 -8.43 -3.17
C VAL A 78 -0.64 -9.55 -3.12
N VAL A 79 0.12 -9.59 -2.02
CA VAL A 79 1.15 -10.59 -1.78
C VAL A 79 0.60 -11.72 -0.92
N SER A 80 -0.20 -11.38 0.09
CA SER A 80 -0.80 -12.35 0.99
C SER A 80 -2.10 -11.80 1.56
N GLY A 81 -2.96 -12.70 2.04
CA GLY A 81 -4.22 -12.33 2.65
C GLY A 81 -5.36 -12.16 1.65
N ARG A 82 -6.54 -11.82 2.15
CA ARG A 82 -7.75 -11.64 1.33
C ARG A 82 -8.60 -10.49 1.85
N ALA A 83 -9.23 -9.78 0.94
CA ALA A 83 -10.17 -8.72 1.27
C ALA A 83 -11.23 -8.56 0.19
N THR A 84 -12.35 -7.94 0.57
CA THR A 84 -13.37 -7.46 -0.34
C THR A 84 -13.29 -5.93 -0.34
N ILE A 85 -13.15 -5.33 -1.50
CA ILE A 85 -13.09 -3.87 -1.65
C ILE A 85 -14.32 -3.43 -2.41
N GLU A 86 -15.19 -2.67 -1.75
CA GLU A 86 -16.39 -2.11 -2.37
C GLU A 86 -16.11 -0.67 -2.74
N VAL A 87 -16.19 -0.38 -4.03
CA VAL A 87 -16.02 1.00 -4.54
C VAL A 87 -17.41 1.61 -4.66
N GLU A 88 -17.65 2.71 -3.95
CA GLU A 88 -18.94 3.39 -3.96
C GLU A 88 -19.32 3.80 -5.38
N GLY A 89 -20.51 3.35 -5.82
CA GLY A 89 -20.99 3.61 -7.16
C GLY A 89 -20.28 2.83 -8.25
N GLY A 90 -19.46 1.84 -7.89
CA GLY A 90 -18.64 1.10 -8.83
C GLY A 90 -18.57 -0.39 -8.50
N ALA A 91 -17.42 -0.97 -8.78
CA ALA A 91 -17.21 -2.41 -8.66
C ALA A 91 -17.01 -2.87 -7.22
N THR A 92 -17.28 -4.15 -7.00
CA THR A 92 -16.84 -4.87 -5.81
C THR A 92 -15.70 -5.79 -6.24
N LEU A 93 -14.55 -5.64 -5.58
CA LEU A 93 -13.33 -6.37 -5.93
C LEU A 93 -13.04 -7.39 -4.85
N GLU A 94 -12.92 -8.67 -5.26
CA GLU A 94 -12.43 -9.73 -4.38
C GLU A 94 -10.96 -9.89 -4.65
N VAL A 95 -10.11 -9.66 -3.65
CA VAL A 95 -8.66 -9.68 -3.85
C VAL A 95 -7.98 -10.70 -2.96
N GLY A 96 -6.96 -11.34 -3.49
CA GLY A 96 -6.14 -12.32 -2.80
C GLY A 96 -4.75 -12.35 -3.42
N PRO A 97 -3.89 -13.30 -2.98
CA PRO A 97 -2.51 -13.36 -3.47
C PRO A 97 -2.45 -13.38 -4.99
N GLY A 98 -1.66 -12.45 -5.55
CA GLY A 98 -1.51 -12.31 -7.00
C GLY A 98 -2.51 -11.36 -7.65
N SER A 99 -3.52 -10.86 -6.93
CA SER A 99 -4.44 -9.87 -7.49
C SER A 99 -3.73 -8.55 -7.71
N ALA A 100 -3.95 -7.94 -8.88
CA ALA A 100 -3.48 -6.60 -9.17
C ALA A 100 -4.70 -5.69 -9.29
N CYS A 101 -4.66 -4.54 -8.63
CA CYS A 101 -5.78 -3.61 -8.57
C CYS A 101 -5.34 -2.20 -8.88
N VAL A 102 -6.24 -1.45 -9.53
CA VAL A 102 -6.07 -0.02 -9.76
C VAL A 102 -7.23 0.71 -9.13
N LEU A 103 -6.91 1.65 -8.25
CA LEU A 103 -7.88 2.57 -7.66
C LEU A 103 -7.56 3.97 -8.15
N ARG A 104 -8.57 4.83 -8.22
CA ARG A 104 -8.40 6.18 -8.73
C ARG A 104 -8.66 7.20 -7.65
N GLU A 105 -8.02 8.34 -7.78
CA GLU A 105 -8.21 9.46 -6.88
C GLU A 105 -9.70 9.78 -6.73
N GLY A 106 -10.14 9.89 -5.48
CA GLY A 106 -11.51 10.22 -5.14
C GLY A 106 -12.44 9.02 -5.00
N ASP A 107 -12.01 7.82 -5.39
CA ASP A 107 -12.80 6.62 -5.14
C ASP A 107 -13.04 6.44 -3.65
N LYS A 108 -14.30 6.31 -3.25
CA LYS A 108 -14.65 6.01 -1.86
C LYS A 108 -14.81 4.52 -1.73
N THR A 109 -14.02 3.92 -0.85
CA THR A 109 -13.96 2.47 -0.72
C THR A 109 -14.28 2.00 0.68
N THR A 110 -14.79 0.78 0.78
CA THR A 110 -14.93 0.04 2.03
C THR A 110 -14.17 -1.26 1.86
N TRP A 111 -13.19 -1.47 2.72
CA TRP A 111 -12.35 -2.67 2.72
C TRP A 111 -12.81 -3.58 3.85
N THR A 112 -13.27 -4.76 3.50
CA THR A 112 -13.52 -5.83 4.47
C THR A 112 -12.35 -6.79 4.38
N VAL A 113 -11.48 -6.73 5.36
CA VAL A 113 -10.27 -7.55 5.40
C VAL A 113 -10.59 -8.86 6.11
N HIS A 114 -10.53 -9.95 5.36
CA HIS A 114 -10.87 -11.29 5.89
C HIS A 114 -9.67 -11.97 6.53
N GLU A 115 -8.50 -11.82 5.90
CA GLU A 115 -7.21 -12.33 6.39
C GLU A 115 -6.20 -11.22 6.26
N THR A 116 -5.27 -11.12 7.19
CA THR A 116 -4.23 -10.09 7.15
C THR A 116 -3.70 -9.95 5.74
N LEU A 117 -3.88 -8.77 5.17
CA LEU A 117 -3.56 -8.51 3.77
C LEU A 117 -2.29 -7.69 3.67
N ARG A 118 -1.38 -8.14 2.82
CA ARG A 118 -0.14 -7.41 2.51
C ARG A 118 -0.10 -7.14 1.02
N LYS A 119 0.25 -5.91 0.66
CA LYS A 119 0.34 -5.51 -0.75
C LYS A 119 1.63 -4.72 -1.00
N ALA A 120 2.11 -4.78 -2.22
CA ALA A 120 3.13 -3.88 -2.75
C ALA A 120 2.41 -2.85 -3.62
N TYR A 121 2.74 -1.56 -3.46
CA TYR A 121 1.94 -0.50 -4.05
C TYR A 121 2.78 0.60 -4.70
N HIS A 122 2.13 1.31 -5.64
CA HIS A 122 2.58 2.59 -6.16
C HIS A 122 1.41 3.57 -6.08
N ILE A 123 1.63 4.68 -5.40
CA ILE A 123 0.63 5.74 -5.22
C ILE A 123 1.12 7.02 -5.89
N SER A 124 0.20 7.69 -6.58
CA SER A 124 0.43 9.04 -7.13
C SER A 124 -0.64 9.99 -6.58
N TYR A 125 -0.19 11.13 -6.14
CA TYR A 125 -1.07 12.20 -5.67
C TYR A 125 -1.25 13.29 -6.72
#